data_a19d7c378cd46bba5f53d592fd7e1450
#
_entry.id   a19d7c378cd46bba5f53d592fd7e1450
#
_cell.length_a   1.000
_cell.length_b   1.000
_cell.length_c   1.000
_cell.angle_alpha   90.00
_cell.angle_beta   90.00
_cell.angle_gamma   90.00
#
_symmetry.space_group_name_H-M   'P 1'
#
loop_
_entity.id
_entity.type
_entity.pdbx_description
1 polymer ?
#
loop_
_entity_poly.entity_id
_entity_poly.type
_entity_poly.pdbx_seq_one_letter_code
_entity_poly.pdbx_strand_id
1 'polypeptide(L)'
;NATLYSTNIKGMKNYRLNSTAADSITDEDVANVLADMPDEVAEKVKSDLIVPLLTSEYDWAQTAWEDYADAYGVASGDEFFAMLYATEDGYSVDGKDQDTIINEIADQYGTDYVALATAYGDEEYFNEDATTIAQEYLVEQKTAAGEGEEVANIEGIKKLGDYEVEITTDGFSATTIYNLGVIVEPMHYYGDASLYDYDNNQFGFTRGDLSAVRDK
;
A
#
# COMPACT_ATOMS: atom_id res chain seq x y z
N ASN A 1 -3.77 9.46 -3.31
CA ASN A 1 -3.06 10.59 -2.68
C ASN A 1 -2.92 10.32 -1.20
N ALA A 2 -1.71 9.89 -0.76
CA ALA A 2 -1.41 9.53 0.63
C ALA A 2 -1.83 10.63 1.64
N THR A 3 -1.67 11.90 1.25
CA THR A 3 -2.05 13.03 2.09
C THR A 3 -3.54 13.07 2.45
N LEU A 4 -4.42 12.67 1.52
CA LEU A 4 -5.87 12.60 1.81
C LEU A 4 -6.20 11.43 2.74
N TYR A 5 -5.46 10.34 2.66
CA TYR A 5 -5.66 9.18 3.55
C TYR A 5 -5.20 9.45 4.98
N SER A 6 -4.16 10.24 5.16
CA SER A 6 -3.68 10.66 6.49
C SER A 6 -4.52 11.78 7.11
N THR A 7 -5.43 12.40 6.34
CA THR A 7 -6.36 13.39 6.85
C THR A 7 -7.55 12.66 7.47
N ASN A 8 -7.91 12.98 8.71
CA ASN A 8 -9.02 12.37 9.46
C ASN A 8 -10.39 12.76 8.87
N ILE A 9 -10.59 12.52 7.57
CA ILE A 9 -11.91 12.72 6.94
C ILE A 9 -12.85 11.65 7.45
N LYS A 10 -14.01 12.05 7.97
CA LYS A 10 -15.00 11.15 8.52
C LYS A 10 -15.41 10.07 7.51
N GLY A 11 -15.36 8.81 7.92
CA GLY A 11 -15.69 7.66 7.09
C GLY A 11 -14.64 7.29 6.02
N MET A 12 -13.47 7.91 5.98
CA MET A 12 -12.41 7.58 5.02
C MET A 12 -11.92 6.15 5.19
N LYS A 13 -11.72 5.68 6.43
CA LYS A 13 -11.30 4.30 6.73
C LYS A 13 -12.32 3.29 6.21
N ASN A 14 -13.60 3.52 6.48
CA ASN A 14 -14.68 2.66 5.99
C ASN A 14 -14.75 2.61 4.47
N TYR A 15 -14.57 3.76 3.82
CA TYR A 15 -14.53 3.84 2.37
C TYR A 15 -13.33 3.10 1.77
N ARG A 16 -12.14 3.26 2.33
CA ARG A 16 -10.93 2.55 1.85
C ARG A 16 -11.09 1.04 1.95
N LEU A 17 -11.57 0.55 3.09
CA LEU A 17 -11.73 -0.87 3.37
C LEU A 17 -13.07 -1.44 2.90
N ASN A 18 -13.90 -0.60 2.23
CA ASN A 18 -15.21 -0.97 1.69
C ASN A 18 -16.17 -1.62 2.71
N SER A 19 -16.07 -1.26 3.97
CA SER A 19 -16.91 -1.84 5.02
C SER A 19 -17.11 -0.90 6.20
N THR A 20 -18.35 -0.82 6.70
CA THR A 20 -18.65 -0.13 7.96
C THR A 20 -18.06 -0.86 9.16
N ALA A 21 -17.69 -2.13 9.05
CA ALA A 21 -17.00 -2.87 10.09
C ALA A 21 -15.60 -2.30 10.42
N ALA A 22 -15.01 -1.54 9.50
CA ALA A 22 -13.69 -0.95 9.69
C ALA A 22 -13.61 0.00 10.90
N ASP A 23 -14.70 0.68 11.26
CA ASP A 23 -14.75 1.56 12.44
C ASP A 23 -14.54 0.81 13.76
N SER A 24 -14.86 -0.48 13.80
CA SER A 24 -14.71 -1.32 14.98
C SER A 24 -13.30 -1.94 15.13
N ILE A 25 -12.44 -1.78 14.13
CA ILE A 25 -11.06 -2.30 14.14
C ILE A 25 -10.16 -1.29 14.83
N THR A 26 -9.56 -1.71 15.93
CA THR A 26 -8.64 -0.89 16.72
C THR A 26 -7.18 -1.10 16.29
N ASP A 27 -6.30 -0.17 16.68
CA ASP A 27 -4.85 -0.33 16.46
C ASP A 27 -4.29 -1.56 17.21
N GLU A 28 -4.91 -1.95 18.33
CA GLU A 28 -4.55 -3.16 19.07
C GLU A 28 -4.91 -4.42 18.28
N ASP A 29 -6.07 -4.45 17.62
CA ASP A 29 -6.46 -5.58 16.76
C ASP A 29 -5.45 -5.74 15.61
N VAL A 30 -5.07 -4.64 14.97
CA VAL A 30 -4.05 -4.62 13.90
C VAL A 30 -2.71 -5.12 14.42
N ALA A 31 -2.24 -4.61 15.56
CA ALA A 31 -0.98 -5.03 16.15
C ALA A 31 -0.97 -6.53 16.49
N ASN A 32 -2.09 -7.06 16.99
CA ASN A 32 -2.23 -8.48 17.27
C ASN A 32 -2.16 -9.34 16.00
N VAL A 33 -2.83 -8.93 14.91
CA VAL A 33 -2.76 -9.64 13.63
C VAL A 33 -1.34 -9.64 13.07
N LEU A 34 -0.63 -8.51 13.14
CA LEU A 34 0.75 -8.43 12.68
C LEU A 34 1.73 -9.22 13.56
N ALA A 35 1.44 -9.37 14.86
CA ALA A 35 2.23 -10.18 15.77
C ALA A 35 1.97 -11.69 15.58
N ASP A 36 0.71 -12.08 15.39
CA ASP A 36 0.32 -13.49 15.21
C ASP A 36 0.57 -13.98 13.77
N MET A 37 0.58 -13.07 12.80
CA MET A 37 0.83 -13.28 11.38
C MET A 37 0.10 -14.50 10.81
N PRO A 38 -1.24 -14.49 10.72
CA PRO A 38 -2.00 -15.58 10.10
C PRO A 38 -1.51 -15.87 8.68
N ASP A 39 -1.66 -17.12 8.21
CA ASP A 39 -1.14 -17.55 6.90
C ASP A 39 -1.58 -16.64 5.75
N GLU A 40 -2.84 -16.19 5.73
CA GLU A 40 -3.37 -15.27 4.71
C GLU A 40 -2.68 -13.89 4.75
N VAL A 41 -2.36 -13.40 5.94
CA VAL A 41 -1.62 -12.13 6.14
C VAL A 41 -0.16 -12.33 5.73
N ALA A 42 0.44 -13.46 6.12
CA ALA A 42 1.80 -13.81 5.77
C ALA A 42 2.01 -13.89 4.25
N GLU A 43 1.08 -14.52 3.53
CA GLU A 43 1.11 -14.59 2.07
C GLU A 43 1.02 -13.19 1.45
N LYS A 44 0.11 -12.34 1.92
CA LYS A 44 -0.01 -10.95 1.42
C LYS A 44 1.23 -10.10 1.76
N VAL A 45 1.77 -10.19 2.97
CA VAL A 45 3.01 -9.49 3.33
C VAL A 45 4.14 -9.89 2.39
N LYS A 46 4.28 -11.18 2.08
CA LYS A 46 5.30 -11.63 1.13
C LYS A 46 5.03 -11.13 -0.29
N SER A 47 3.80 -11.29 -0.81
CA SER A 47 3.46 -10.96 -2.20
C SER A 47 3.38 -9.46 -2.48
N ASP A 48 2.89 -8.68 -1.53
CA ASP A 48 2.52 -7.29 -1.77
C ASP A 48 3.56 -6.30 -1.21
N LEU A 49 4.42 -6.74 -0.26
CA LEU A 49 5.47 -5.89 0.31
C LEU A 49 6.88 -6.41 -0.02
N ILE A 50 7.20 -7.66 0.37
CA ILE A 50 8.59 -8.15 0.34
C ILE A 50 9.05 -8.37 -1.10
N VAL A 51 8.33 -9.14 -1.89
CA VAL A 51 8.72 -9.47 -3.27
C VAL A 51 8.75 -8.23 -4.17
N PRO A 52 7.77 -7.32 -4.16
CA PRO A 52 7.81 -6.10 -4.98
C PRO A 52 8.99 -5.19 -4.65
N LEU A 53 9.33 -5.02 -3.37
CA LEU A 53 10.51 -4.24 -3.02
C LEU A 53 11.79 -4.90 -3.52
N LEU A 54 11.98 -6.19 -3.21
CA LEU A 54 13.17 -6.90 -3.65
C LEU A 54 13.31 -6.90 -5.17
N THR A 55 12.19 -6.94 -5.92
CA THR A 55 12.18 -6.80 -7.37
C THR A 55 12.70 -5.42 -7.81
N SER A 56 12.19 -4.36 -7.19
CA SER A 56 12.64 -2.99 -7.48
C SER A 56 14.12 -2.79 -7.16
N GLU A 57 14.56 -3.33 -6.02
CA GLU A 57 15.95 -3.23 -5.59
C GLU A 57 16.90 -4.09 -6.46
N TYR A 58 16.42 -5.24 -6.93
CA TYR A 58 17.16 -6.04 -7.90
C TYR A 58 17.36 -5.25 -9.21
N ASP A 59 16.31 -4.64 -9.75
CA ASP A 59 16.40 -3.83 -10.98
C ASP A 59 17.36 -2.63 -10.79
N TRP A 60 17.33 -1.99 -9.63
CA TRP A 60 18.28 -0.95 -9.30
C TRP A 60 19.71 -1.49 -9.22
N ALA A 61 19.93 -2.61 -8.56
CA ALA A 61 21.25 -3.24 -8.41
C ALA A 61 21.86 -3.58 -9.77
N GLN A 62 21.05 -4.02 -10.76
CA GLN A 62 21.53 -4.30 -12.12
C GLN A 62 22.09 -3.06 -12.82
N THR A 63 21.66 -1.87 -12.44
CA THR A 63 22.12 -0.61 -13.04
C THR A 63 23.24 0.05 -12.24
N ALA A 64 23.32 -0.21 -10.94
CA ALA A 64 24.20 0.50 -10.03
C ALA A 64 25.52 -0.23 -9.69
N TRP A 65 25.56 -1.56 -9.82
CA TRP A 65 26.66 -2.37 -9.29
C TRP A 65 28.07 -1.94 -9.77
N GLU A 66 28.22 -1.48 -11.01
CA GLU A 66 29.53 -1.06 -11.55
C GLU A 66 30.16 0.08 -10.75
N ASP A 67 29.33 1.00 -10.23
CA ASP A 67 29.79 2.12 -9.40
C ASP A 67 30.28 1.68 -8.02
N TYR A 68 29.87 0.49 -7.58
CA TYR A 68 30.17 -0.08 -6.26
C TYR A 68 31.11 -1.29 -6.31
N ALA A 69 31.42 -1.81 -7.51
CA ALA A 69 32.15 -3.05 -7.69
C ALA A 69 33.49 -3.09 -6.92
N ASP A 70 34.32 -2.04 -7.04
CA ASP A 70 35.61 -1.97 -6.37
C ASP A 70 35.47 -1.85 -4.84
N ALA A 71 34.43 -1.17 -4.36
CA ALA A 71 34.23 -0.93 -2.92
C ALA A 71 33.74 -2.20 -2.20
N TYR A 72 32.94 -3.01 -2.85
CA TYR A 72 32.31 -4.18 -2.26
C TYR A 72 32.80 -5.50 -2.80
N GLY A 73 33.64 -5.49 -3.84
CA GLY A 73 34.23 -6.69 -4.41
C GLY A 73 33.23 -7.57 -5.15
N VAL A 74 32.18 -6.98 -5.74
CA VAL A 74 31.16 -7.67 -6.52
C VAL A 74 31.48 -7.60 -8.01
N ALA A 75 31.08 -8.64 -8.76
CA ALA A 75 31.37 -8.77 -10.18
C ALA A 75 30.11 -8.72 -11.07
N SER A 76 28.93 -8.58 -10.46
CA SER A 76 27.64 -8.50 -11.17
C SER A 76 26.57 -7.78 -10.32
N GLY A 77 25.47 -7.38 -10.96
CA GLY A 77 24.30 -6.85 -10.27
C GLY A 77 23.66 -7.89 -9.36
N ASP A 78 23.69 -9.17 -9.75
CA ASP A 78 23.16 -10.28 -8.92
C ASP A 78 23.94 -10.41 -7.62
N GLU A 79 25.29 -10.40 -7.69
CA GLU A 79 26.14 -10.44 -6.50
C GLU A 79 25.94 -9.18 -5.63
N PHE A 80 25.81 -8.01 -6.25
CA PHE A 80 25.58 -6.77 -5.53
C PHE A 80 24.23 -6.78 -4.80
N PHE A 81 23.17 -7.22 -5.46
CA PHE A 81 21.86 -7.38 -4.84
C PHE A 81 21.90 -8.38 -3.68
N ALA A 82 22.50 -9.56 -3.90
CA ALA A 82 22.62 -10.57 -2.86
C ALA A 82 23.44 -10.08 -1.66
N MET A 83 24.52 -9.32 -1.90
CA MET A 83 25.33 -8.72 -0.84
C MET A 83 24.53 -7.74 0.02
N LEU A 84 23.58 -7.00 -0.58
CA LEU A 84 22.75 -6.04 0.14
C LEU A 84 21.61 -6.69 0.92
N TYR A 85 20.99 -7.73 0.37
CA TYR A 85 19.70 -8.22 0.85
C TYR A 85 19.68 -9.67 1.33
N ALA A 86 20.65 -10.53 0.92
CA ALA A 86 20.67 -11.88 1.44
C ALA A 86 21.04 -11.89 2.93
N THR A 87 20.27 -12.63 3.73
CA THR A 87 20.47 -12.75 5.18
C THR A 87 21.27 -14.00 5.55
N GLU A 88 21.38 -14.97 4.62
CA GLU A 88 22.14 -16.19 4.79
C GLU A 88 23.61 -15.99 4.41
N ASP A 89 24.51 -16.37 5.33
CA ASP A 89 25.95 -16.33 5.08
C ASP A 89 26.34 -17.23 3.90
N GLY A 90 27.03 -16.65 2.91
CA GLY A 90 27.54 -17.40 1.75
C GLY A 90 26.47 -17.74 0.71
N TYR A 91 25.36 -16.99 0.68
CA TYR A 91 24.38 -17.13 -0.38
C TYR A 91 25.05 -16.94 -1.76
N SER A 92 24.82 -17.86 -2.70
CA SER A 92 25.37 -17.82 -4.05
C SER A 92 24.29 -17.57 -5.09
N VAL A 93 24.58 -16.68 -6.02
CA VAL A 93 23.72 -16.39 -7.19
C VAL A 93 24.06 -17.25 -8.41
N ASP A 94 25.10 -18.09 -8.35
CA ASP A 94 25.62 -18.86 -9.47
C ASP A 94 24.56 -19.77 -10.12
N GLY A 95 24.30 -19.52 -11.39
CA GLY A 95 23.38 -20.34 -12.19
C GLY A 95 21.90 -20.12 -11.89
N LYS A 96 21.57 -19.10 -11.12
CA LYS A 96 20.18 -18.71 -10.80
C LYS A 96 19.72 -17.59 -11.73
N ASP A 97 18.44 -17.59 -12.03
CA ASP A 97 17.78 -16.46 -12.71
C ASP A 97 17.24 -15.46 -11.69
N GLN A 98 16.82 -14.30 -12.18
CA GLN A 98 16.26 -13.21 -11.39
C GLN A 98 15.17 -13.68 -10.42
N ASP A 99 14.17 -14.39 -10.96
CA ASP A 99 13.01 -14.81 -10.16
C ASP A 99 13.44 -15.76 -9.03
N THR A 100 14.40 -16.65 -9.29
CA THR A 100 14.96 -17.55 -8.29
C THR A 100 15.69 -16.78 -7.20
N ILE A 101 16.55 -15.82 -7.58
CA ILE A 101 17.31 -15.01 -6.62
C ILE A 101 16.37 -14.20 -5.72
N ILE A 102 15.39 -13.49 -6.31
CA ILE A 102 14.43 -12.68 -5.57
C ILE A 102 13.60 -13.55 -4.62
N ASN A 103 13.05 -14.67 -5.10
CA ASN A 103 12.20 -15.50 -4.26
C ASN A 103 12.97 -16.19 -3.13
N GLU A 104 14.18 -16.69 -3.39
CA GLU A 104 15.00 -17.29 -2.33
C GLU A 104 15.39 -16.26 -1.25
N ILE A 105 15.75 -15.04 -1.65
CA ILE A 105 16.03 -13.97 -0.67
C ILE A 105 14.74 -13.56 0.05
N ALA A 106 13.60 -13.47 -0.64
CA ALA A 106 12.32 -13.24 0.01
C ALA A 106 11.97 -14.32 1.04
N ASP A 107 12.28 -15.59 0.73
CA ASP A 107 12.09 -16.72 1.65
C ASP A 107 12.96 -16.62 2.91
N GLN A 108 14.16 -16.03 2.81
CA GLN A 108 15.03 -15.79 3.96
C GLN A 108 14.42 -14.78 4.95
N TYR A 109 13.72 -13.77 4.45
CA TYR A 109 12.95 -12.84 5.31
C TYR A 109 11.67 -13.46 5.84
N GLY A 110 11.07 -14.39 5.08
CA GLY A 110 9.78 -14.99 5.45
C GLY A 110 8.68 -13.93 5.55
N THR A 111 8.28 -13.61 6.78
CA THR A 111 7.30 -12.54 7.09
C THR A 111 7.92 -11.35 7.81
N ASP A 112 9.22 -11.36 8.01
CA ASP A 112 9.93 -10.29 8.71
C ASP A 112 10.20 -9.09 7.79
N TYR A 113 9.12 -8.39 7.45
CA TYR A 113 9.19 -7.15 6.66
C TYR A 113 9.94 -6.04 7.40
N VAL A 114 10.04 -6.10 8.73
CA VAL A 114 10.78 -5.11 9.54
C VAL A 114 12.28 -5.27 9.32
N ALA A 115 12.77 -6.52 9.28
CA ALA A 115 14.17 -6.78 8.95
C ALA A 115 14.51 -6.29 7.54
N LEU A 116 13.62 -6.52 6.55
CA LEU A 116 13.81 -6.01 5.19
C LEU A 116 13.78 -4.48 5.13
N ALA A 117 12.84 -3.83 5.83
CA ALA A 117 12.77 -2.37 5.92
C ALA A 117 14.05 -1.77 6.52
N THR A 118 14.62 -2.43 7.52
CA THR A 118 15.90 -2.04 8.13
C THR A 118 17.06 -2.19 7.12
N ALA A 119 17.10 -3.28 6.35
CA ALA A 119 18.11 -3.48 5.31
C ALA A 119 17.98 -2.45 4.18
N TYR A 120 16.76 -2.09 3.82
CA TYR A 120 16.45 -1.05 2.84
C TYR A 120 16.79 0.36 3.36
N GLY A 121 16.75 0.56 4.69
CA GLY A 121 17.07 1.84 5.34
C GLY A 121 15.88 2.78 5.50
N ASP A 122 14.65 2.28 5.37
CA ASP A 122 13.41 3.02 5.60
C ASP A 122 12.37 2.15 6.31
N GLU A 123 12.41 2.16 7.65
CA GLU A 123 11.51 1.37 8.49
C GLU A 123 10.05 1.86 8.42
N GLU A 124 9.82 3.14 8.07
CA GLU A 124 8.48 3.72 8.01
C GLU A 124 7.74 3.29 6.74
N TYR A 125 8.48 3.01 5.66
CA TYR A 125 7.96 2.67 4.34
C TYR A 125 6.96 1.49 4.36
N PHE A 126 7.21 0.47 5.17
CA PHE A 126 6.38 -0.75 5.20
C PHE A 126 5.28 -0.74 6.25
N ASN A 127 5.36 0.13 7.25
CA ASN A 127 4.41 0.11 8.37
C ASN A 127 2.98 0.46 7.93
N GLU A 128 2.80 1.41 7.01
CA GLU A 128 1.48 1.78 6.50
C GLU A 128 0.86 0.64 5.67
N ASP A 129 1.65 -0.01 4.82
CA ASP A 129 1.18 -1.09 3.96
C ASP A 129 0.88 -2.36 4.76
N ALA A 130 1.74 -2.76 5.71
CA ALA A 130 1.49 -3.88 6.60
C ALA A 130 0.24 -3.65 7.45
N THR A 131 0.05 -2.42 7.96
CA THR A 131 -1.15 -2.02 8.68
C THR A 131 -2.39 -2.17 7.79
N THR A 132 -2.31 -1.76 6.53
CA THR A 132 -3.41 -1.89 5.57
C THR A 132 -3.77 -3.35 5.32
N ILE A 133 -2.78 -4.24 5.10
CA ILE A 133 -2.99 -5.69 4.93
C ILE A 133 -3.70 -6.29 6.16
N ALA A 134 -3.27 -5.93 7.37
CA ALA A 134 -3.91 -6.43 8.60
C ALA A 134 -5.34 -5.90 8.77
N GLN A 135 -5.59 -4.64 8.39
CA GLN A 135 -6.93 -4.06 8.42
C GLN A 135 -7.88 -4.74 7.42
N GLU A 136 -7.42 -4.98 6.19
CA GLU A 136 -8.18 -5.71 5.17
C GLU A 136 -8.54 -7.11 5.65
N TYR A 137 -7.58 -7.85 6.19
CA TYR A 137 -7.82 -9.17 6.78
C TYR A 137 -8.90 -9.12 7.86
N LEU A 138 -8.81 -8.18 8.82
CA LEU A 138 -9.80 -8.03 9.88
C LEU A 138 -11.19 -7.69 9.35
N VAL A 139 -11.29 -6.85 8.32
CA VAL A 139 -12.55 -6.54 7.65
C VAL A 139 -13.12 -7.78 6.97
N GLU A 140 -12.30 -8.57 6.29
CA GLU A 140 -12.74 -9.82 5.66
C GLU A 140 -13.30 -10.81 6.70
N GLN A 141 -12.63 -10.98 7.85
CA GLN A 141 -13.10 -11.82 8.95
C GLN A 141 -14.45 -11.34 9.50
N LYS A 142 -14.61 -10.02 9.72
CA LYS A 142 -15.86 -9.44 10.19
C LYS A 142 -16.99 -9.59 9.17
N THR A 143 -16.69 -9.36 7.90
CA THR A 143 -17.66 -9.53 6.81
C THR A 143 -18.12 -10.99 6.69
N ALA A 144 -17.20 -11.94 6.81
CA ALA A 144 -17.52 -13.38 6.84
C ALA A 144 -18.40 -13.75 8.04
N ALA A 145 -18.27 -13.04 9.16
CA ALA A 145 -19.15 -13.16 10.33
C ALA A 145 -20.52 -12.48 10.17
N GLY A 146 -20.78 -11.80 9.05
CA GLY A 146 -21.99 -11.04 8.78
C GLY A 146 -22.03 -9.67 9.43
N GLU A 147 -20.87 -9.13 9.79
CA GLU A 147 -20.72 -7.78 10.34
C GLU A 147 -20.34 -6.78 9.24
N GLY A 148 -20.93 -5.58 9.32
CA GLY A 148 -20.64 -4.49 8.39
C GLY A 148 -21.40 -4.56 7.07
N GLU A 149 -21.47 -3.40 6.43
CA GLU A 149 -22.11 -3.20 5.13
C GLU A 149 -21.11 -2.55 4.17
N GLU A 150 -21.29 -2.74 2.88
CA GLU A 150 -20.49 -2.10 1.83
C GLU A 150 -20.65 -0.57 1.89
N VAL A 151 -19.54 0.15 1.67
CA VAL A 151 -19.48 1.62 1.75
C VAL A 151 -19.25 2.22 0.38
N ALA A 152 -20.30 2.80 -0.18
CA ALA A 152 -20.24 3.45 -1.50
C ALA A 152 -19.56 4.82 -1.46
N ASN A 153 -19.60 5.52 -0.31
CA ASN A 153 -19.25 6.94 -0.20
C ASN A 153 -18.36 7.23 0.99
N ILE A 154 -17.57 8.32 0.91
CA ILE A 154 -16.91 8.90 2.07
C ILE A 154 -17.93 9.77 2.81
N GLU A 155 -18.34 9.38 4.02
CA GLU A 155 -19.38 10.07 4.81
C GLU A 155 -19.09 11.57 5.00
N GLY A 156 -17.81 11.89 5.18
CA GLY A 156 -17.35 13.25 5.46
C GLY A 156 -17.21 14.15 4.24
N ILE A 157 -17.49 13.68 3.02
CA ILE A 157 -17.43 14.51 1.80
C ILE A 157 -18.82 14.62 1.20
N LYS A 158 -19.35 15.86 1.13
CA LYS A 158 -20.69 16.12 0.61
C LYS A 158 -20.69 17.28 -0.37
N LYS A 159 -21.31 17.06 -1.53
CA LYS A 159 -21.64 18.14 -2.47
C LYS A 159 -22.89 18.86 -1.96
N LEU A 160 -22.76 20.14 -1.61
CA LEU A 160 -23.88 20.96 -1.17
C LEU A 160 -24.51 21.79 -2.29
N GLY A 161 -23.75 22.04 -3.37
CA GLY A 161 -24.18 22.81 -4.53
C GLY A 161 -23.22 22.66 -5.68
N ASP A 162 -23.45 23.42 -6.77
CA ASP A 162 -22.61 23.33 -7.97
C ASP A 162 -21.18 23.80 -7.75
N TYR A 163 -20.96 24.64 -6.74
CA TYR A 163 -19.66 25.23 -6.40
C TYR A 163 -19.32 25.10 -4.90
N GLU A 164 -20.00 24.20 -4.19
CA GLU A 164 -19.86 24.07 -2.74
C GLU A 164 -19.71 22.59 -2.35
N VAL A 165 -18.63 22.28 -1.63
CA VAL A 165 -18.33 20.97 -1.06
C VAL A 165 -18.09 21.14 0.44
N GLU A 166 -18.74 20.32 1.26
CA GLU A 166 -18.49 20.20 2.68
C GLU A 166 -17.53 19.04 2.94
N ILE A 167 -16.49 19.28 3.74
CA ILE A 167 -15.60 18.24 4.22
C ILE A 167 -15.63 18.23 5.75
N THR A 168 -16.04 17.10 6.32
CA THR A 168 -16.10 16.87 7.76
C THR A 168 -14.93 15.98 8.18
N THR A 169 -14.23 16.35 9.24
CA THR A 169 -13.10 15.58 9.80
C THR A 169 -13.40 15.10 11.22
N ASP A 170 -12.87 13.95 11.59
CA ASP A 170 -12.90 13.42 12.93
C ASP A 170 -11.79 14.08 13.76
N GLY A 171 -12.17 15.02 14.61
CA GLY A 171 -11.25 15.80 15.42
C GLY A 171 -10.65 17.00 14.69
N PHE A 172 -9.93 17.83 15.45
CA PHE A 172 -9.26 19.03 14.96
C PHE A 172 -7.75 18.80 14.78
N SER A 173 -7.26 19.08 13.57
CA SER A 173 -5.83 19.22 13.31
C SER A 173 -5.54 20.57 12.65
N ALA A 174 -4.57 21.30 13.16
CA ALA A 174 -4.17 22.60 12.61
C ALA A 174 -3.67 22.52 11.17
N THR A 175 -3.19 21.35 10.74
CA THR A 175 -2.66 21.09 9.38
C THR A 175 -3.75 20.63 8.41
N THR A 176 -4.92 20.25 8.88
CA THR A 176 -6.02 19.71 8.03
C THR A 176 -6.34 20.62 6.86
N ILE A 177 -6.40 21.93 7.09
CA ILE A 177 -6.75 22.90 6.03
C ILE A 177 -5.73 22.92 4.88
N TYR A 178 -4.47 22.66 5.19
CA TYR A 178 -3.40 22.57 4.18
C TYR A 178 -3.44 21.22 3.44
N ASN A 179 -3.76 20.16 4.16
CA ASN A 179 -3.87 18.81 3.58
C ASN A 179 -5.10 18.67 2.66
N LEU A 180 -6.13 19.46 2.90
CA LEU A 180 -7.35 19.54 2.07
C LEU A 180 -7.21 20.51 0.87
N GLY A 181 -6.04 21.10 0.66
CA GLY A 181 -5.73 21.88 -0.54
C GLY A 181 -5.67 20.98 -1.78
N VAL A 182 -6.84 20.55 -2.26
CA VAL A 182 -6.98 19.70 -3.45
C VAL A 182 -7.01 20.53 -4.72
N ILE A 183 -6.31 20.05 -5.75
CA ILE A 183 -6.42 20.62 -7.10
C ILE A 183 -7.78 20.20 -7.67
N VAL A 184 -8.56 21.19 -8.09
CA VAL A 184 -9.83 20.92 -8.79
C VAL A 184 -9.53 20.64 -10.26
N GLU A 185 -9.74 19.40 -10.65
CA GLU A 185 -9.46 18.94 -12.01
C GLU A 185 -10.76 18.61 -12.77
N PRO A 186 -10.81 18.88 -14.10
CA PRO A 186 -12.00 18.61 -14.87
C PRO A 186 -12.21 17.09 -15.02
N MET A 187 -13.33 16.60 -14.52
CA MET A 187 -13.67 15.18 -14.48
C MET A 187 -13.62 14.50 -15.87
N HIS A 188 -14.07 15.20 -16.92
CA HIS A 188 -14.05 14.65 -18.29
C HIS A 188 -12.64 14.38 -18.84
N TYR A 189 -11.62 14.89 -18.16
CA TYR A 189 -10.23 14.65 -18.53
C TYR A 189 -9.67 13.38 -17.88
N TYR A 190 -10.15 13.06 -16.67
CA TYR A 190 -9.62 11.97 -15.84
C TYR A 190 -10.56 10.77 -15.74
N GLY A 191 -11.79 10.84 -16.26
CA GLY A 191 -12.76 9.77 -16.19
C GLY A 191 -13.49 9.52 -17.50
N ASP A 192 -14.37 8.53 -17.49
CA ASP A 192 -15.31 8.23 -18.57
C ASP A 192 -16.65 8.92 -18.26
N ALA A 193 -17.06 9.84 -19.14
CA ALA A 193 -18.31 10.60 -18.97
C ALA A 193 -19.56 9.70 -18.93
N SER A 194 -19.51 8.51 -19.51
CA SER A 194 -20.61 7.54 -19.47
C SER A 194 -20.83 6.90 -18.10
N LEU A 195 -19.81 7.00 -17.22
CA LEU A 195 -19.82 6.49 -15.85
C LEU A 195 -20.11 7.57 -14.81
N TYR A 196 -20.52 8.78 -15.23
CA TYR A 196 -20.90 9.84 -14.28
C TYR A 196 -22.31 9.63 -13.75
N ASP A 197 -22.41 9.34 -12.49
CA ASP A 197 -23.67 9.32 -11.74
C ASP A 197 -23.41 9.90 -10.36
N TYR A 198 -23.59 11.23 -10.24
CA TYR A 198 -23.33 11.95 -8.99
C TYR A 198 -24.28 11.57 -7.86
N ASP A 199 -25.49 11.13 -8.19
CA ASP A 199 -26.47 10.72 -7.18
C ASP A 199 -26.07 9.39 -6.53
N ASN A 200 -25.34 8.54 -7.28
CA ASN A 200 -24.77 7.29 -6.80
C ASN A 200 -23.26 7.36 -6.58
N ASN A 201 -22.68 8.57 -6.52
CA ASN A 201 -21.26 8.80 -6.27
C ASN A 201 -20.31 8.11 -7.27
N GLN A 202 -20.70 8.03 -8.50
CA GLN A 202 -19.83 7.57 -9.58
C GLN A 202 -19.19 8.76 -10.29
N PHE A 203 -17.87 8.76 -10.33
CA PHE A 203 -17.07 9.89 -10.80
C PHE A 203 -16.23 9.56 -12.04
N GLY A 204 -16.76 8.72 -12.94
CA GLY A 204 -16.12 8.43 -14.19
C GLY A 204 -15.11 7.28 -14.19
N PHE A 205 -15.07 6.49 -13.14
CA PHE A 205 -14.29 5.24 -13.05
C PHE A 205 -14.95 4.26 -12.08
N THR A 206 -14.66 2.99 -12.27
CA THR A 206 -15.08 1.93 -11.37
C THR A 206 -14.12 1.87 -10.18
N ARG A 207 -14.63 1.64 -8.97
CA ARG A 207 -13.82 1.48 -7.78
C ARG A 207 -12.77 0.37 -7.98
N GLY A 208 -11.51 0.69 -7.67
CA GLY A 208 -10.39 -0.23 -7.86
C GLY A 208 -9.87 -0.35 -9.29
N ASP A 209 -10.56 0.22 -10.28
CA ASP A 209 -10.12 0.24 -11.69
C ASP A 209 -9.83 1.68 -12.12
N LEU A 210 -8.55 2.01 -12.19
CA LEU A 210 -8.05 3.31 -12.65
C LEU A 210 -7.59 3.28 -14.13
N SER A 211 -7.91 2.24 -14.88
CA SER A 211 -7.49 2.10 -16.29
C SER A 211 -7.94 3.28 -17.14
N ALA A 212 -9.18 3.76 -16.93
CA ALA A 212 -9.72 4.93 -17.63
C ALA A 212 -8.92 6.24 -17.42
N VAL A 213 -8.16 6.30 -16.31
CA VAL A 213 -7.32 7.47 -15.96
C VAL A 213 -5.87 7.25 -16.41
N ARG A 214 -5.36 6.01 -16.28
CA ARG A 214 -3.97 5.68 -16.58
C ARG A 214 -3.62 5.76 -18.06
N ASP A 215 -4.57 5.44 -18.94
CA ASP A 215 -4.36 5.32 -20.38
C ASP A 215 -4.59 6.66 -21.14
N LYS A 216 -4.77 7.78 -20.43
CA LYS A 216 -4.89 9.14 -20.95
C LYS A 216 -3.67 9.99 -20.61
#